data_dab72a76497b11c19dff2a066811e4e3
#
_entry.id   dab72a76497b11c19dff2a066811e4e3
#
_cell.length_a   1.000
_cell.length_b   1.000
_cell.length_c   1.000
_cell.angle_alpha   90.00
_cell.angle_beta   90.00
_cell.angle_gamma   90.00
#
_symmetry.space_group_name_H-M   'P 1'
#
loop_
_entity.id
_entity.type
_entity.pdbx_description
1 polymer ?
#
loop_
_entity_poly.entity_id
_entity_poly.type
_entity_poly.pdbx_seq_one_letter_code
_entity_poly.pdbx_strand_id
1 'polypeptide(L)'
;MHNYGYKAACVREPGKAPRWIDISEMSKTTVAPNTEVEFSVQEMLVYVGGAVNYLGRYPYDPSWHAIDYVAASGINTITGSWSQVKVWRGKSPEPLKLSVTEDQIMPGDYIEIPKSHYESFKDFTLFLASLLTVISSAFIIYVNYK
;
A
#
# COMPACT_ATOMS: atom_id res chain seq x y z
N MET A 1 21.78 13.73 -19.02
CA MET A 1 20.46 13.77 -19.73
C MET A 1 19.67 12.55 -19.27
N HIS A 2 18.69 12.75 -18.42
CA HIS A 2 17.77 11.65 -18.05
C HIS A 2 16.85 11.42 -19.24
N ASN A 3 16.96 10.24 -19.80
CA ASN A 3 16.08 9.82 -20.89
C ASN A 3 14.71 9.51 -20.31
N TYR A 4 13.83 10.49 -20.29
CA TYR A 4 12.41 10.30 -19.91
C TYR A 4 11.70 9.60 -21.07
N GLY A 5 12.04 8.33 -21.29
CA GLY A 5 11.24 7.48 -22.16
C GLY A 5 9.91 7.16 -21.52
N TYR A 6 8.85 7.09 -22.34
CA TYR A 6 7.58 6.52 -21.88
C TYR A 6 7.84 5.10 -21.36
N LYS A 7 7.38 4.79 -20.15
CA LYS A 7 7.54 3.45 -19.58
C LYS A 7 6.25 2.64 -19.64
N ALA A 8 5.11 3.30 -19.65
CA ALA A 8 3.82 2.64 -19.71
C ALA A 8 2.79 3.43 -20.51
N ALA A 9 1.79 2.73 -20.99
CA ALA A 9 0.64 3.30 -21.67
C ALA A 9 -0.65 2.80 -21.04
N CYS A 10 -1.62 3.71 -20.88
CA CYS A 10 -2.98 3.36 -20.49
C CYS A 10 -3.78 3.01 -21.75
N VAL A 11 -4.31 1.82 -21.81
CA VAL A 11 -5.15 1.32 -22.88
C VAL A 11 -6.59 1.28 -22.41
N ARG A 12 -7.47 2.04 -23.09
CA ARG A 12 -8.91 2.10 -22.84
C ARG A 12 -9.65 1.48 -24.01
N GLU A 13 -10.04 0.23 -23.86
CA GLU A 13 -10.88 -0.47 -24.84
C GLU A 13 -12.37 -0.22 -24.54
N PRO A 14 -13.23 -0.09 -25.57
CA PRO A 14 -14.66 0.06 -25.37
C PRO A 14 -15.24 -1.09 -24.55
N GLY A 15 -15.93 -0.77 -23.45
CA GLY A 15 -16.60 -1.76 -22.57
C GLY A 15 -15.68 -2.54 -21.63
N LYS A 16 -14.39 -2.22 -21.59
CA LYS A 16 -13.45 -2.84 -20.65
C LYS A 16 -12.88 -1.81 -19.68
N ALA A 17 -12.41 -2.27 -18.55
CA ALA A 17 -11.67 -1.43 -17.61
C ALA A 17 -10.35 -0.97 -18.22
N PRO A 18 -9.87 0.27 -17.93
CA PRO A 18 -8.56 0.73 -18.35
C PRO A 18 -7.47 -0.20 -17.82
N ARG A 19 -6.50 -0.51 -18.66
CA ARG A 19 -5.33 -1.32 -18.26
C ARG A 19 -4.04 -0.60 -18.61
N TRP A 20 -3.04 -0.77 -17.77
CA TRP A 20 -1.70 -0.26 -18.02
C TRP A 20 -0.82 -1.37 -18.58
N ILE A 21 -0.05 -1.06 -19.61
CA ILE A 21 0.90 -1.98 -20.23
C ILE A 21 2.27 -1.33 -20.33
N ASP A 22 3.31 -2.15 -20.19
CA ASP A 22 4.68 -1.70 -20.46
C ASP A 22 4.86 -1.38 -21.95
N ILE A 23 5.59 -0.32 -22.25
CA ILE A 23 5.86 0.09 -23.62
C ILE A 23 6.59 -1.00 -24.42
N SER A 24 7.44 -1.76 -23.78
CA SER A 24 8.16 -2.87 -24.43
C SER A 24 7.23 -3.97 -24.92
N GLU A 25 6.05 -4.11 -24.28
CA GLU A 25 5.05 -5.12 -24.61
C GLU A 25 3.99 -4.64 -25.61
N MET A 26 3.95 -3.34 -25.88
CA MET A 26 2.96 -2.77 -26.81
C MET A 26 3.00 -3.38 -28.20
N SER A 27 4.19 -3.69 -28.70
CA SER A 27 4.35 -4.32 -30.03
C SER A 27 3.74 -5.71 -30.14
N LYS A 28 3.52 -6.38 -28.99
CA LYS A 28 2.93 -7.71 -28.88
C LYS A 28 1.44 -7.66 -28.50
N THR A 29 0.96 -6.48 -28.14
CA THR A 29 -0.39 -6.30 -27.61
C THR A 29 -1.36 -6.01 -28.76
N THR A 30 -2.36 -6.86 -28.91
CA THR A 30 -3.49 -6.62 -29.82
C THR A 30 -4.57 -5.85 -29.06
N VAL A 31 -5.05 -4.77 -29.65
CA VAL A 31 -6.12 -3.93 -29.11
C VAL A 31 -7.35 -3.95 -30.02
N ALA A 32 -8.52 -3.76 -29.44
CA ALA A 32 -9.78 -3.69 -30.20
C ALA A 32 -9.86 -2.41 -31.05
N PRO A 33 -10.68 -2.39 -32.12
CA PRO A 33 -10.98 -1.14 -32.83
C PRO A 33 -11.52 -0.06 -31.89
N ASN A 34 -11.20 1.19 -32.16
CA ASN A 34 -11.59 2.36 -31.34
C ASN A 34 -11.01 2.35 -29.91
N THR A 35 -9.87 1.71 -29.72
CA THR A 35 -9.11 1.78 -28.47
C THR A 35 -8.36 3.09 -28.35
N GLU A 36 -8.52 3.76 -27.21
CA GLU A 36 -7.73 4.93 -26.85
C GLU A 36 -6.45 4.50 -26.14
N VAL A 37 -5.31 5.03 -26.59
CA VAL A 37 -4.00 4.75 -25.98
C VAL A 37 -3.38 6.05 -25.52
N GLU A 38 -3.23 6.20 -24.21
CA GLU A 38 -2.63 7.37 -23.58
C GLU A 38 -1.22 7.03 -23.08
N PHE A 39 -0.22 7.75 -23.59
CA PHE A 39 1.17 7.62 -23.15
C PHE A 39 1.46 8.62 -22.04
N SER A 40 1.95 8.15 -20.91
CA SER A 40 2.34 9.03 -19.81
C SER A 40 3.84 9.34 -19.85
N VAL A 41 4.15 10.64 -19.78
CA VAL A 41 5.51 11.18 -19.62
C VAL A 41 5.82 11.51 -18.17
N GLN A 42 4.80 11.54 -17.28
CA GLN A 42 5.00 11.83 -15.86
C GLN A 42 5.52 10.60 -15.13
N GLU A 43 6.35 10.84 -14.13
CA GLU A 43 6.72 9.79 -13.18
C GLU A 43 5.45 9.24 -12.53
N MET A 44 5.08 8.03 -12.92
CA MET A 44 3.96 7.33 -12.31
C MET A 44 4.46 6.68 -11.04
N LEU A 45 3.81 6.98 -9.94
CA LEU A 45 4.23 6.55 -8.61
C LEU A 45 3.13 5.73 -7.96
N VAL A 46 3.56 4.76 -7.16
CA VAL A 46 2.75 4.03 -6.19
C VAL A 46 3.27 4.40 -4.80
N TYR A 47 2.38 4.56 -3.86
CA TYR A 47 2.72 4.91 -2.50
C TYR A 47 2.59 3.67 -1.61
N VAL A 48 3.59 3.43 -0.76
CA VAL A 48 3.58 2.32 0.19
C VAL A 48 3.78 2.86 1.59
N GLY A 49 2.94 2.40 2.52
CA GLY A 49 3.00 2.82 3.91
C GLY A 49 2.47 1.80 4.90
N GLY A 50 2.45 2.19 6.18
CA GLY A 50 2.08 1.30 7.26
C GLY A 50 3.27 0.56 7.88
N ALA A 51 3.11 -0.70 8.21
CA ALA A 51 4.13 -1.51 8.89
C ALA A 51 5.18 -2.06 7.92
N VAL A 52 5.94 -1.17 7.31
CA VAL A 52 7.05 -1.47 6.38
C VAL A 52 8.35 -0.81 6.85
N ASN A 53 9.48 -1.31 6.39
CA ASN A 53 10.79 -0.76 6.71
C ASN A 53 11.09 0.53 5.93
N TYR A 54 10.68 0.55 4.64
CA TYR A 54 10.93 1.66 3.72
C TYR A 54 9.59 2.17 3.18
N LEU A 55 8.93 3.04 3.96
CA LEU A 55 7.73 3.74 3.51
C LEU A 55 8.09 4.83 2.50
N GLY A 56 7.24 5.05 1.50
CA GLY A 56 7.49 6.11 0.53
C GLY A 56 6.87 5.90 -0.84
N ARG A 57 7.52 6.51 -1.83
CA ARG A 57 7.10 6.51 -3.22
C ARG A 57 7.95 5.52 -4.01
N TYR A 58 7.29 4.70 -4.80
CA TYR A 58 7.91 3.70 -5.67
C TYR A 58 7.54 4.02 -7.12
N PRO A 59 8.47 3.89 -8.06
CA PRO A 59 8.14 3.98 -9.48
C PRO A 59 7.08 2.93 -9.82
N TYR A 60 6.07 3.34 -10.59
CA TYR A 60 5.08 2.41 -11.09
C TYR A 60 5.69 1.47 -12.12
N ASP A 61 5.45 0.19 -11.99
CA ASP A 61 5.79 -0.84 -12.95
C ASP A 61 4.53 -1.63 -13.31
N PRO A 62 4.14 -1.67 -14.61
CA PRO A 62 2.92 -2.36 -15.02
C PRO A 62 2.96 -3.88 -14.80
N SER A 63 4.14 -4.48 -14.63
CA SER A 63 4.30 -5.91 -14.33
C SER A 63 4.20 -6.23 -12.85
N TRP A 64 4.21 -5.20 -11.98
CA TRP A 64 4.18 -5.38 -10.54
C TRP A 64 2.76 -5.42 -9.98
N HIS A 65 2.56 -6.34 -9.04
CA HIS A 65 1.37 -6.45 -8.22
C HIS A 65 1.61 -5.82 -6.83
N ALA A 66 0.59 -5.75 -5.99
CA ALA A 66 0.74 -5.21 -4.64
C ALA A 66 1.83 -5.92 -3.83
N ILE A 67 1.96 -7.23 -4.00
CA ILE A 67 2.96 -8.04 -3.29
C ILE A 67 4.40 -7.62 -3.63
N ASP A 68 4.67 -7.22 -4.88
CA ASP A 68 6.01 -6.81 -5.32
C ASP A 68 6.43 -5.49 -4.67
N TYR A 69 5.51 -4.53 -4.58
CA TYR A 69 5.73 -3.26 -3.87
C TYR A 69 5.94 -3.48 -2.38
N VAL A 70 5.16 -4.38 -1.79
CA VAL A 70 5.30 -4.77 -0.38
C VAL A 70 6.65 -5.43 -0.12
N ALA A 71 7.09 -6.31 -1.01
CA ALA A 71 8.41 -6.95 -0.91
C ALA A 71 9.54 -5.91 -1.06
N ALA A 72 9.43 -4.98 -2.02
CA ALA A 72 10.41 -3.93 -2.24
C ALA A 72 10.51 -2.95 -1.05
N SER A 73 9.38 -2.67 -0.38
CA SER A 73 9.35 -1.82 0.82
C SER A 73 9.84 -2.51 2.08
N GLY A 74 10.02 -3.82 2.04
CA GLY A 74 10.43 -4.62 3.19
C GLY A 74 9.38 -4.62 4.29
N ILE A 75 8.58 -5.65 4.42
CA ILE A 75 7.66 -5.77 5.55
C ILE A 75 8.45 -5.81 6.85
N ASN A 76 8.01 -5.02 7.80
CA ASN A 76 8.40 -5.24 9.17
C ASN A 76 7.73 -6.52 9.68
N THR A 77 8.48 -7.62 9.69
CA THR A 77 7.97 -8.96 10.03
C THR A 77 7.43 -9.06 11.46
N ILE A 78 7.82 -8.14 12.32
CA ILE A 78 7.36 -8.09 13.71
C ILE A 78 6.00 -7.42 13.81
N THR A 79 5.80 -6.32 13.05
CA THR A 79 4.63 -5.44 13.22
C THR A 79 3.64 -5.51 12.06
N GLY A 80 4.04 -6.00 10.90
CA GLY A 80 3.23 -5.99 9.68
C GLY A 80 2.39 -7.26 9.48
N SER A 81 1.21 -7.10 8.90
CA SER A 81 0.31 -8.20 8.54
C SER A 81 0.21 -8.35 7.02
N TRP A 82 0.78 -9.43 6.49
CA TRP A 82 0.70 -9.76 5.07
C TRP A 82 -0.71 -10.07 4.57
N SER A 83 -1.51 -10.68 5.42
CA SER A 83 -2.86 -11.12 5.06
C SER A 83 -3.88 -10.00 5.00
N GLN A 84 -3.49 -8.79 5.41
CA GLN A 84 -4.39 -7.65 5.54
C GLN A 84 -3.94 -6.45 4.72
N VAL A 85 -3.10 -6.65 3.70
CA VAL A 85 -2.68 -5.58 2.79
C VAL A 85 -3.91 -4.93 2.15
N LYS A 86 -3.96 -3.60 2.18
CA LYS A 86 -5.05 -2.80 1.65
C LYS A 86 -4.54 -1.92 0.52
N VAL A 87 -5.30 -1.79 -0.53
CA VAL A 87 -5.00 -0.89 -1.65
C VAL A 87 -6.07 0.19 -1.72
N TRP A 88 -5.65 1.43 -1.72
CA TRP A 88 -6.53 2.59 -1.84
C TRP A 88 -6.31 3.26 -3.19
N ARG A 89 -7.38 3.55 -3.90
CA ARG A 89 -7.33 4.18 -5.22
C ARG A 89 -8.15 5.46 -5.26
N GLY A 90 -7.50 6.56 -5.62
CA GLY A 90 -8.16 7.86 -5.72
C GLY A 90 -8.69 8.35 -4.38
N LYS A 91 -9.94 8.84 -4.38
CA LYS A 91 -10.62 9.37 -3.17
C LYS A 91 -11.62 8.37 -2.57
N SER A 92 -11.47 7.09 -2.86
CA SER A 92 -12.38 6.07 -2.30
C SER A 92 -12.30 6.07 -0.77
N PRO A 93 -13.43 6.06 -0.05
CA PRO A 93 -13.45 5.95 1.41
C PRO A 93 -13.12 4.55 1.90
N GLU A 94 -13.13 3.54 1.02
CA GLU A 94 -12.88 2.15 1.34
C GLU A 94 -11.74 1.58 0.50
N PRO A 95 -10.94 0.66 1.07
CA PRO A 95 -9.89 -0.02 0.31
C PRO A 95 -10.52 -0.92 -0.77
N LEU A 96 -9.79 -1.06 -1.86
CA LEU A 96 -10.20 -1.97 -2.94
C LEU A 96 -10.10 -3.43 -2.47
N LYS A 97 -11.05 -4.23 -2.89
CA LYS A 97 -11.00 -5.69 -2.72
C LYS A 97 -10.18 -6.29 -3.86
N LEU A 98 -8.87 -6.19 -3.77
CA LEU A 98 -7.94 -6.69 -4.76
C LEU A 98 -7.23 -7.96 -4.25
N SER A 99 -6.95 -8.88 -5.17
CA SER A 99 -5.97 -9.93 -4.95
C SER A 99 -4.57 -9.29 -4.98
N VAL A 100 -3.80 -9.43 -3.92
CA VAL A 100 -2.46 -8.82 -3.81
C VAL A 100 -1.45 -9.43 -4.79
N THR A 101 -1.76 -10.59 -5.34
CA THR A 101 -0.89 -11.36 -6.25
C THR A 101 -1.35 -11.37 -7.70
N GLU A 102 -2.61 -11.01 -7.98
CA GLU A 102 -3.19 -11.18 -9.32
C GLU A 102 -3.69 -9.88 -9.92
N ASP A 103 -4.21 -8.97 -9.08
CA ASP A 103 -4.78 -7.73 -9.57
C ASP A 103 -3.73 -6.65 -9.79
N GLN A 104 -3.89 -5.92 -10.89
CA GLN A 104 -2.97 -4.87 -11.28
C GLN A 104 -3.10 -3.62 -10.39
N ILE A 105 -1.96 -3.15 -9.91
CA ILE A 105 -1.84 -1.84 -9.27
C ILE A 105 -1.86 -0.75 -10.35
N MET A 106 -2.37 0.41 -10.01
CA MET A 106 -2.40 1.58 -10.90
C MET A 106 -1.55 2.73 -10.34
N PRO A 107 -1.06 3.62 -11.22
CA PRO A 107 -0.41 4.84 -10.77
C PRO A 107 -1.31 5.65 -9.83
N GLY A 108 -0.74 6.11 -8.73
CA GLY A 108 -1.46 6.85 -7.70
C GLY A 108 -2.09 5.98 -6.61
N ASP A 109 -2.02 4.65 -6.72
CA ASP A 109 -2.50 3.78 -5.66
C ASP A 109 -1.64 3.93 -4.40
N TYR A 110 -2.29 3.80 -3.25
CA TYR A 110 -1.64 3.71 -1.94
C TYR A 110 -1.83 2.31 -1.38
N ILE A 111 -0.72 1.63 -1.13
CA ILE A 111 -0.66 0.28 -0.56
C ILE A 111 -0.34 0.42 0.92
N GLU A 112 -1.28 0.02 1.77
CA GLU A 112 -1.17 0.07 3.22
C GLU A 112 -0.97 -1.33 3.79
N ILE A 113 0.10 -1.49 4.55
CA ILE A 113 0.35 -2.69 5.34
C ILE A 113 -0.04 -2.41 6.79
N PRO A 114 -1.18 -2.92 7.28
CA PRO A 114 -1.62 -2.68 8.64
C PRO A 114 -0.71 -3.36 9.65
N LYS A 115 -0.71 -2.88 10.88
CA LYS A 115 -0.08 -3.57 12.00
C LYS A 115 -0.79 -4.89 12.29
N SER A 116 -0.03 -5.88 12.70
CA SER A 116 -0.60 -7.15 13.14
C SER A 116 -1.45 -6.97 14.40
N HIS A 117 -2.45 -7.82 14.60
CA HIS A 117 -3.28 -7.80 15.81
C HIS A 117 -2.47 -8.00 17.08
N TYR A 118 -1.37 -8.75 17.00
CA TYR A 118 -0.48 -8.98 18.14
C TYR A 118 0.16 -7.68 18.65
N GLU A 119 0.66 -6.83 17.75
CA GLU A 119 1.24 -5.53 18.12
C GLU A 119 0.18 -4.59 18.71
N SER A 120 -1.01 -4.53 18.13
CA SER A 120 -2.11 -3.74 18.67
C SER A 120 -2.51 -4.20 20.08
N PHE A 121 -2.51 -5.49 20.32
CA PHE A 121 -2.80 -6.05 21.65
C PHE A 121 -1.68 -5.75 22.66
N LYS A 122 -0.43 -5.84 22.26
CA LYS A 122 0.73 -5.49 23.09
C LYS A 122 0.70 -4.04 23.53
N ASP A 123 0.44 -3.11 22.58
CA ASP A 123 0.32 -1.68 22.88
C ASP A 123 -0.80 -1.41 23.90
N PHE A 124 -1.95 -2.08 23.75
CA PHE A 124 -3.07 -1.98 24.69
C PHE A 124 -2.71 -2.54 26.09
N THR A 125 -2.01 -3.67 26.13
CA THR A 125 -1.58 -4.29 27.41
C THR A 125 -0.60 -3.39 28.15
N LEU A 126 0.35 -2.77 27.46
CA LEU A 126 1.30 -1.81 28.03
C LEU A 126 0.58 -0.57 28.58
N PHE A 127 -0.43 -0.08 27.86
CA PHE A 127 -1.26 1.04 28.31
C PHE A 127 -2.00 0.68 29.60
N LEU A 128 -2.64 -0.50 29.70
CA LEU A 128 -3.31 -0.96 30.90
C LEU A 128 -2.32 -1.11 32.08
N ALA A 129 -1.15 -1.66 31.84
CA ALA A 129 -0.12 -1.80 32.89
C ALA A 129 0.32 -0.42 33.43
N SER A 130 0.46 0.57 32.58
CA SER A 130 0.79 1.93 33.00
C SER A 130 -0.30 2.57 33.86
N LEU A 131 -1.57 2.38 33.51
CA LEU A 131 -2.70 2.84 34.32
C LEU A 131 -2.73 2.20 35.72
N LEU A 132 -2.53 0.88 35.77
CA LEU A 132 -2.47 0.16 37.06
C LEU A 132 -1.35 0.67 37.95
N THR A 133 -0.19 1.02 37.39
CA THR A 133 0.93 1.59 38.13
C THR A 133 0.57 2.96 38.71
N VAL A 134 -0.10 3.82 37.97
CA VAL A 134 -0.54 5.14 38.45
C VAL A 134 -1.56 4.98 39.60
N ILE A 135 -2.56 4.11 39.39
CA ILE A 135 -3.59 3.85 40.45
C ILE A 135 -2.97 3.29 41.73
N SER A 136 -2.04 2.34 41.59
CA SER A 136 -1.34 1.75 42.72
C SER A 136 -0.52 2.78 43.50
N SER A 137 0.18 3.64 42.79
CA SER A 137 0.95 4.72 43.41
C SER A 137 0.07 5.72 44.16
N ALA A 138 -1.05 6.12 43.55
CA ALA A 138 -2.03 7.00 44.21
C ALA A 138 -2.63 6.37 45.46
N PHE A 139 -2.94 5.07 45.40
CA PHE A 139 -3.45 4.34 46.55
C PHE A 139 -2.45 4.24 47.69
N ILE A 140 -1.17 3.97 47.42
CA ILE A 140 -0.09 3.95 48.42
C ILE A 140 0.05 5.31 49.10
N ILE A 141 0.03 6.40 48.33
CA ILE A 141 0.05 7.75 48.89
C ILE A 141 -1.14 8.00 49.80
N TYR A 142 -2.33 7.66 49.34
CA TYR A 142 -3.56 7.84 50.16
C TYR A 142 -3.51 7.10 51.50
N VAL A 143 -3.05 5.84 51.50
CA VAL A 143 -2.93 5.03 52.70
C VAL A 143 -1.89 5.56 53.68
N ASN A 144 -0.77 6.10 53.20
CA ASN A 144 0.30 6.63 54.06
C ASN A 144 0.00 8.04 54.64
N TYR A 145 -0.98 8.75 54.07
CA TYR A 145 -1.38 10.08 54.56
C TYR A 145 -2.55 10.04 55.54
N LYS A 146 -3.08 8.85 55.86
CA LYS A 146 -4.17 8.63 56.81
C LYS A 146 -3.67 8.05 58.09
#